data_706592e7f3332c24030f7773d33050ca
#
_entry.id   706592e7f3332c24030f7773d33050ca
#
_cell.length_a   1.000
_cell.length_b   1.000
_cell.length_c   1.000
_cell.angle_alpha   90.00
_cell.angle_beta   90.00
_cell.angle_gamma   90.00
#
_symmetry.space_group_name_H-M   'P 1'
#
loop_
_entity.id
_entity.type
_entity.pdbx_description
1 polymer ?
#
loop_
_entity_poly.entity_id
_entity_poly.type
_entity_poly.pdbx_seq_one_letter_code
_entity_poly.pdbx_strand_id
1 'polypeptide(L)'
;MCVEVLMKTAVLLPVYNPDVKFPAIVRELKSRGFVIVVCNDGSEPKFEPIFDEVKDKVYYITYNHNKGKGYALKRGFEFIGNNLTDEVDYIVTADADGQHAIDDIERVAKLVRKTDGIVLGMRDLSERIPLKSRIGNDLSKTVYTIITGVYLRDNQSGLRGFPARLTSWLCDIPGNKYEYELNVLVTAHKEGIPVAGIDIKTIYENNNKNTHFKPIKDTVRIQGSLLSYGMISSFVYTLYIVAVAIIAWFNIPHFYIWTASMFVLVTGMHAVLNVFSAGIRHRQKISVIYYITGAIKYCVATLIMLLFDFQGWFIVLGAFCALLVVVVLSYLFGRSGIMGKV
;
A
#
# COMPACT_ATOMS: atom_id res chain seq x y z
N MET A 1 -1.32 30.87 -14.80
CA MET A 1 -0.85 30.09 -13.61
C MET A 1 -1.54 28.75 -13.43
N CYS A 2 -2.89 28.62 -13.46
CA CYS A 2 -3.52 27.29 -13.32
C CYS A 2 -3.31 26.35 -14.53
N VAL A 3 -3.30 26.85 -15.76
CA VAL A 3 -3.13 26.05 -16.99
C VAL A 3 -1.68 25.57 -17.13
N GLU A 4 -0.70 26.41 -16.81
CA GLU A 4 0.73 26.09 -16.81
C GLU A 4 1.11 24.97 -15.84
N VAL A 5 0.33 24.86 -14.74
CA VAL A 5 0.47 23.82 -13.69
C VAL A 5 0.12 22.44 -14.20
N LEU A 6 -0.89 22.34 -15.08
CA LEU A 6 -1.37 21.05 -15.58
C LEU A 6 -0.57 20.58 -16.80
N MET A 7 0.06 21.48 -17.55
CA MET A 7 0.86 21.16 -18.75
C MET A 7 2.10 20.30 -18.48
N LYS A 8 2.64 20.34 -17.25
CA LYS A 8 3.77 19.49 -16.85
C LYS A 8 3.34 18.27 -16.02
N THR A 9 2.08 17.90 -16.09
CA THR A 9 1.54 16.74 -15.39
C THR A 9 1.01 15.71 -16.37
N ALA A 10 1.55 14.51 -16.33
CA ALA A 10 1.01 13.38 -17.08
C ALA A 10 -0.08 12.67 -16.28
N VAL A 11 -1.18 12.30 -16.95
CA VAL A 11 -2.15 11.33 -16.44
C VAL A 11 -1.86 9.98 -17.09
N LEU A 12 -1.43 9.03 -16.29
CA LEU A 12 -1.14 7.66 -16.71
C LEU A 12 -2.37 6.77 -16.45
N LEU A 13 -2.91 6.24 -17.54
CA LEU A 13 -4.10 5.39 -17.56
C LEU A 13 -3.73 3.96 -17.94
N PRO A 14 -3.67 3.00 -16.99
CA PRO A 14 -3.62 1.59 -17.30
C PRO A 14 -5.00 1.12 -17.76
N VAL A 15 -5.09 0.51 -18.94
CA VAL A 15 -6.36 0.18 -19.58
C VAL A 15 -6.38 -1.29 -20.01
N TYR A 16 -7.43 -2.00 -19.61
CA TYR A 16 -7.73 -3.34 -20.10
C TYR A 16 -9.21 -3.48 -20.40
N ASN A 17 -9.58 -3.74 -21.66
CA ASN A 17 -10.95 -3.86 -22.12
C ASN A 17 -11.80 -2.63 -21.72
N PRO A 18 -11.51 -1.43 -22.27
CA PRO A 18 -12.13 -0.18 -21.84
C PRO A 18 -13.63 -0.12 -22.11
N ASP A 19 -14.33 0.67 -21.29
CA ASP A 19 -15.72 1.05 -21.54
C ASP A 19 -15.81 2.07 -22.69
N VAL A 20 -16.97 2.15 -23.32
CA VAL A 20 -17.28 3.12 -24.40
C VAL A 20 -17.14 4.58 -23.96
N LYS A 21 -17.12 4.87 -22.67
CA LYS A 21 -16.87 6.20 -22.09
C LYS A 21 -15.40 6.61 -22.10
N PHE A 22 -14.48 5.68 -22.26
CA PHE A 22 -13.04 5.93 -22.15
C PHE A 22 -12.56 7.05 -23.08
N PRO A 23 -12.96 7.15 -24.36
CA PRO A 23 -12.55 8.25 -25.23
C PRO A 23 -13.03 9.63 -24.75
N ALA A 24 -14.19 9.71 -24.10
CA ALA A 24 -14.70 10.96 -23.53
C ALA A 24 -13.85 11.42 -22.34
N ILE A 25 -13.44 10.50 -21.47
CA ILE A 25 -12.54 10.76 -20.33
C ILE A 25 -11.20 11.30 -20.84
N VAL A 26 -10.61 10.66 -21.85
CA VAL A 26 -9.35 11.12 -22.45
C VAL A 26 -9.48 12.51 -23.05
N ARG A 27 -10.56 12.78 -23.78
CA ARG A 27 -10.82 14.11 -24.37
C ARG A 27 -10.94 15.19 -23.29
N GLU A 28 -11.65 14.90 -22.21
CA GLU A 28 -11.82 15.85 -21.11
C GLU A 28 -10.49 16.12 -20.40
N LEU A 29 -9.72 15.08 -20.04
CA LEU A 29 -8.39 15.25 -19.44
C LEU A 29 -7.48 16.10 -20.34
N LYS A 30 -7.49 15.85 -21.65
CA LYS A 30 -6.70 16.63 -22.61
C LYS A 30 -7.14 18.08 -22.67
N SER A 31 -8.45 18.35 -22.63
CA SER A 31 -9.00 19.73 -22.63
C SER A 31 -8.59 20.53 -21.39
N ARG A 32 -8.28 19.83 -20.28
CA ARG A 32 -7.74 20.42 -19.05
C ARG A 32 -6.22 20.68 -19.10
N GLY A 33 -5.55 20.29 -20.19
CA GLY A 33 -4.12 20.54 -20.41
C GLY A 33 -3.19 19.46 -19.88
N PHE A 34 -3.69 18.28 -19.53
CA PHE A 34 -2.83 17.15 -19.13
C PHE A 34 -2.12 16.51 -20.33
N VAL A 35 -0.91 16.05 -20.10
CA VAL A 35 -0.23 15.08 -20.97
C VAL A 35 -0.85 13.70 -20.66
N ILE A 36 -1.33 13.00 -21.69
CA ILE A 36 -2.02 11.72 -21.48
C ILE A 36 -1.15 10.57 -21.96
N VAL A 37 -0.91 9.61 -21.06
CA VAL A 37 -0.21 8.37 -21.35
C VAL A 37 -1.18 7.20 -21.12
N VAL A 38 -1.51 6.48 -22.18
CA VAL A 38 -2.40 5.32 -22.14
C VAL A 38 -1.57 4.06 -22.29
N CYS A 39 -1.69 3.14 -21.33
CA CYS A 39 -1.05 1.84 -21.40
C CYS A 39 -2.12 0.75 -21.57
N ASN A 40 -2.29 0.26 -22.79
CA ASN A 40 -3.20 -0.84 -23.13
C ASN A 40 -2.58 -2.16 -22.66
N ASP A 41 -3.13 -2.73 -21.61
CA ASP A 41 -2.67 -4.00 -20.99
C ASP A 41 -3.15 -5.24 -21.78
N GLY A 42 -2.94 -5.25 -23.10
CA GLY A 42 -3.28 -6.35 -23.95
C GLY A 42 -4.78 -6.62 -24.02
N SER A 43 -5.58 -5.59 -24.28
CA SER A 43 -7.03 -5.71 -24.46
C SER A 43 -7.38 -6.61 -25.63
N GLU A 44 -8.57 -7.22 -25.57
CA GLU A 44 -9.09 -8.07 -26.64
C GLU A 44 -9.31 -7.25 -27.93
N PRO A 45 -9.15 -7.84 -29.13
CA PRO A 45 -9.25 -7.09 -30.41
C PRO A 45 -10.57 -6.35 -30.62
N LYS A 46 -11.66 -6.82 -30.03
CA LYS A 46 -12.98 -6.16 -30.13
C LYS A 46 -13.03 -4.76 -29.51
N PHE A 47 -12.05 -4.40 -28.66
CA PHE A 47 -11.93 -3.08 -28.04
C PHE A 47 -11.03 -2.12 -28.82
N GLU A 48 -10.35 -2.58 -29.89
CA GLU A 48 -9.48 -1.75 -30.71
C GLU A 48 -10.17 -0.49 -31.23
N PRO A 49 -11.44 -0.53 -31.69
CA PRO A 49 -12.12 0.68 -32.15
C PRO A 49 -12.22 1.79 -31.08
N ILE A 50 -12.27 1.43 -29.78
CA ILE A 50 -12.31 2.43 -28.70
C ILE A 50 -10.95 3.12 -28.56
N PHE A 51 -9.85 2.38 -28.73
CA PHE A 51 -8.50 2.95 -28.69
C PHE A 51 -8.23 3.81 -29.94
N ASP A 52 -8.75 3.42 -31.12
CA ASP A 52 -8.59 4.16 -32.38
C ASP A 52 -9.09 5.60 -32.30
N GLU A 53 -10.10 5.87 -31.47
CA GLU A 53 -10.61 7.25 -31.27
C GLU A 53 -9.61 8.17 -30.57
N VAL A 54 -8.63 7.62 -29.84
CA VAL A 54 -7.77 8.41 -28.95
C VAL A 54 -6.26 8.20 -29.17
N LYS A 55 -5.83 7.08 -29.77
CA LYS A 55 -4.41 6.69 -29.87
C LYS A 55 -3.52 7.76 -30.51
N ASP A 56 -4.01 8.49 -31.50
CA ASP A 56 -3.26 9.55 -32.20
C ASP A 56 -3.17 10.86 -31.40
N LYS A 57 -3.88 10.94 -30.26
CA LYS A 57 -3.98 12.15 -29.43
C LYS A 57 -3.25 12.02 -28.10
N VAL A 58 -2.67 10.86 -27.82
CA VAL A 58 -2.06 10.48 -26.55
C VAL A 58 -0.76 9.73 -26.79
N TYR A 59 0.09 9.61 -25.78
CA TYR A 59 1.17 8.63 -25.81
C TYR A 59 0.59 7.26 -25.57
N TYR A 60 0.60 6.40 -26.58
CA TYR A 60 -0.06 5.11 -26.58
C TYR A 60 0.95 3.98 -26.51
N ILE A 61 0.88 3.17 -25.45
CA ILE A 61 1.72 2.00 -25.20
C ILE A 61 0.84 0.76 -25.25
N THR A 62 1.23 -0.25 -26.01
CA THR A 62 0.46 -1.48 -26.12
C THR A 62 1.39 -2.71 -26.19
N TYR A 63 0.85 -3.86 -25.83
CA TYR A 63 1.48 -5.18 -25.96
C TYR A 63 0.40 -6.27 -26.06
N ASN A 64 0.81 -7.46 -26.52
CA ASN A 64 -0.13 -8.48 -27.03
C ASN A 64 -0.97 -9.22 -25.98
N HIS A 65 -0.60 -9.20 -24.68
CA HIS A 65 -1.24 -10.02 -23.67
C HIS A 65 -1.36 -9.27 -22.36
N ASN A 66 -2.49 -9.45 -21.67
CA ASN A 66 -2.69 -8.90 -20.32
C ASN A 66 -1.62 -9.42 -19.34
N LYS A 67 -0.86 -8.49 -18.76
CA LYS A 67 0.18 -8.76 -17.77
C LYS A 67 -0.20 -8.23 -16.39
N GLY A 68 -1.23 -7.43 -16.30
CA GLY A 68 -1.84 -6.89 -15.09
C GLY A 68 -1.56 -5.41 -14.86
N LYS A 69 -2.43 -4.78 -14.05
CA LYS A 69 -2.43 -3.34 -13.80
C LYS A 69 -1.05 -2.80 -13.35
N GLY A 70 -0.38 -3.49 -12.43
CA GLY A 70 0.94 -3.08 -11.95
C GLY A 70 2.01 -3.11 -13.04
N TYR A 71 1.94 -4.09 -13.95
CA TYR A 71 2.82 -4.13 -15.12
C TYR A 71 2.56 -2.96 -16.07
N ALA A 72 1.28 -2.67 -16.36
CA ALA A 72 0.88 -1.53 -17.19
C ALA A 72 1.36 -0.20 -16.61
N LEU A 73 1.20 -0.01 -15.30
CA LEU A 73 1.71 1.18 -14.61
C LEU A 73 3.23 1.31 -14.73
N LYS A 74 3.98 0.22 -14.50
CA LYS A 74 5.45 0.23 -14.65
C LYS A 74 5.88 0.58 -16.07
N ARG A 75 5.22 0.03 -17.10
CA ARG A 75 5.50 0.39 -18.49
C ARG A 75 5.22 1.87 -18.79
N GLY A 76 4.15 2.41 -18.20
CA GLY A 76 3.86 3.84 -18.30
C GLY A 76 4.89 4.72 -17.60
N PHE A 77 5.31 4.36 -16.38
CA PHE A 77 6.37 5.06 -15.65
C PHE A 77 7.71 5.00 -16.38
N GLU A 78 8.09 3.85 -16.90
CA GLU A 78 9.30 3.67 -17.70
C GLU A 78 9.28 4.55 -18.96
N PHE A 79 8.16 4.58 -19.68
CA PHE A 79 7.99 5.42 -20.85
C PHE A 79 8.13 6.91 -20.51
N ILE A 80 7.46 7.38 -19.45
CA ILE A 80 7.54 8.77 -19.00
C ILE A 80 8.98 9.13 -18.59
N GLY A 81 9.61 8.27 -17.78
CA GLY A 81 10.98 8.51 -17.32
C GLY A 81 12.04 8.52 -18.44
N ASN A 82 11.81 7.82 -19.55
CA ASN A 82 12.75 7.74 -20.65
C ASN A 82 12.48 8.76 -21.77
N ASN A 83 11.22 9.19 -21.96
CA ASN A 83 10.83 9.93 -23.15
C ASN A 83 10.22 11.30 -22.87
N LEU A 84 9.75 11.58 -21.64
CA LEU A 84 9.01 12.79 -21.31
C LEU A 84 9.62 13.59 -20.15
N THR A 85 10.90 13.43 -19.88
CA THR A 85 11.59 14.10 -18.76
C THR A 85 11.58 15.63 -18.85
N ASP A 86 11.54 16.20 -20.06
CA ASP A 86 11.49 17.64 -20.28
C ASP A 86 10.06 18.20 -20.24
N GLU A 87 9.06 17.32 -20.47
CA GLU A 87 7.65 17.68 -20.58
C GLU A 87 6.86 17.43 -19.29
N VAL A 88 7.31 16.49 -18.43
CA VAL A 88 6.54 15.97 -17.31
C VAL A 88 7.35 16.03 -16.00
N ASP A 89 6.90 16.88 -15.09
CA ASP A 89 7.45 16.97 -13.73
C ASP A 89 6.69 16.07 -12.72
N TYR A 90 5.39 15.83 -13.00
CA TYR A 90 4.48 15.10 -12.10
C TYR A 90 3.63 14.10 -12.88
N ILE A 91 3.25 13.02 -12.22
CA ILE A 91 2.42 11.96 -12.79
C ILE A 91 1.23 11.74 -11.87
N VAL A 92 0.05 11.65 -12.45
CA VAL A 92 -1.17 11.19 -11.76
C VAL A 92 -1.60 9.89 -12.41
N THR A 93 -1.73 8.82 -11.63
CA THR A 93 -2.38 7.59 -12.10
C THR A 93 -3.86 7.64 -11.82
N ALA A 94 -4.67 7.15 -12.74
CA ALA A 94 -6.12 7.02 -12.56
C ALA A 94 -6.64 5.78 -13.28
N ASP A 95 -7.73 5.20 -12.78
CA ASP A 95 -8.41 4.10 -13.45
C ASP A 95 -9.18 4.60 -14.68
N ALA A 96 -9.22 3.79 -15.73
CA ALA A 96 -9.86 4.14 -17.00
C ALA A 96 -11.38 3.92 -17.04
N ASP A 97 -11.97 3.49 -15.92
CA ASP A 97 -13.39 3.12 -15.78
C ASP A 97 -14.32 4.30 -15.47
N GLY A 98 -13.75 5.51 -15.30
CA GLY A 98 -14.50 6.72 -15.00
C GLY A 98 -14.97 6.87 -13.55
N GLN A 99 -14.49 6.01 -12.62
CA GLN A 99 -14.84 6.14 -11.19
C GLN A 99 -14.15 7.32 -10.50
N HIS A 100 -13.13 7.90 -11.12
CA HIS A 100 -12.44 9.09 -10.62
C HIS A 100 -12.96 10.35 -11.31
N ALA A 101 -13.47 11.30 -10.52
CA ALA A 101 -13.86 12.60 -11.04
C ALA A 101 -12.63 13.36 -11.58
N ILE A 102 -12.77 14.00 -12.73
CA ILE A 102 -11.68 14.79 -13.34
C ILE A 102 -11.21 15.90 -12.39
N ASP A 103 -12.11 16.52 -11.65
CA ASP A 103 -11.76 17.54 -10.65
C ASP A 103 -10.88 16.97 -9.54
N ASP A 104 -11.07 15.71 -9.14
CA ASP A 104 -10.22 15.05 -8.15
C ASP A 104 -8.84 14.71 -8.72
N ILE A 105 -8.75 14.34 -10.02
CA ILE A 105 -7.48 14.19 -10.73
C ILE A 105 -6.70 15.50 -10.71
N GLU A 106 -7.36 16.63 -10.98
CA GLU A 106 -6.74 17.96 -10.88
C GLU A 106 -6.29 18.30 -9.46
N ARG A 107 -7.09 17.96 -8.44
CA ARG A 107 -6.75 18.21 -7.04
C ARG A 107 -5.51 17.43 -6.63
N VAL A 108 -5.40 16.16 -7.04
CA VAL A 108 -4.21 15.34 -6.83
C VAL A 108 -3.00 15.93 -7.56
N ALA A 109 -3.16 16.36 -8.84
CA ALA A 109 -2.10 17.00 -9.60
C ALA A 109 -1.60 18.31 -8.95
N LYS A 110 -2.51 19.10 -8.37
CA LYS A 110 -2.15 20.32 -7.64
C LYS A 110 -1.43 20.05 -6.32
N LEU A 111 -1.83 18.97 -5.62
CA LEU A 111 -1.27 18.63 -4.33
C LEU A 111 0.12 17.99 -4.45
N VAL A 112 0.35 17.11 -5.44
CA VAL A 112 1.65 16.44 -5.62
C VAL A 112 2.79 17.43 -5.85
N ARG A 113 2.52 18.57 -6.44
CA ARG A 113 3.51 19.64 -6.64
C ARG A 113 3.97 20.32 -5.35
N LYS A 114 3.12 20.27 -4.32
CA LYS A 114 3.40 20.84 -2.99
C LYS A 114 3.97 19.79 -2.04
N THR A 115 3.93 18.53 -2.46
CA THR A 115 4.35 17.39 -1.66
C THR A 115 5.63 16.82 -2.24
N ASP A 116 6.70 16.76 -1.46
CA ASP A 116 7.94 16.10 -1.89
C ASP A 116 7.83 14.56 -1.77
N GLY A 117 6.72 13.99 -2.27
CA GLY A 117 6.41 12.59 -2.13
C GLY A 117 5.16 12.17 -2.90
N ILE A 118 4.48 11.15 -2.42
CA ILE A 118 3.31 10.55 -3.04
C ILE A 118 2.04 11.23 -2.52
N VAL A 119 1.08 11.47 -3.40
CA VAL A 119 -0.29 11.87 -3.02
C VAL A 119 -1.23 10.70 -3.26
N LEU A 120 -2.02 10.34 -2.28
CA LEU A 120 -3.03 9.28 -2.34
C LEU A 120 -4.43 9.86 -2.28
N GLY A 121 -5.23 9.67 -3.31
CA GLY A 121 -6.66 9.94 -3.29
C GLY A 121 -7.37 8.93 -2.39
N MET A 122 -8.00 9.39 -1.32
CA MET A 122 -8.68 8.54 -0.34
C MET A 122 -10.20 8.69 -0.49
N ARG A 123 -10.88 7.60 -0.81
CA ARG A 123 -12.33 7.52 -0.93
C ARG A 123 -12.96 7.52 0.45
N ASP A 124 -14.12 8.17 0.56
CA ASP A 124 -14.98 7.96 1.71
C ASP A 124 -15.72 6.62 1.55
N LEU A 125 -15.27 5.62 2.29
CA LEU A 125 -15.82 4.27 2.26
C LEU A 125 -16.97 4.07 3.26
N SER A 126 -17.49 5.13 3.87
CA SER A 126 -18.59 5.06 4.83
C SER A 126 -19.96 4.81 4.19
N GLU A 127 -20.14 5.16 2.90
CA GLU A 127 -21.40 5.05 2.19
C GLU A 127 -21.46 3.86 1.22
N ARG A 128 -22.48 2.99 1.38
CA ARG A 128 -23.03 1.99 0.42
C ARG A 128 -22.06 1.05 -0.30
N ILE A 129 -21.01 0.61 0.35
CA ILE A 129 -20.14 -0.42 -0.23
C ILE A 129 -20.75 -1.82 0.07
N PRO A 130 -20.78 -2.74 -0.91
CA PRO A 130 -21.18 -4.13 -0.67
C PRO A 130 -20.36 -4.74 0.47
N LEU A 131 -21.01 -5.50 1.37
CA LEU A 131 -20.41 -6.03 2.59
C LEU A 131 -19.10 -6.81 2.33
N LYS A 132 -19.04 -7.60 1.25
CA LYS A 132 -17.83 -8.34 0.83
C LYS A 132 -16.64 -7.41 0.52
N SER A 133 -16.88 -6.31 -0.18
CA SER A 133 -15.84 -5.33 -0.49
C SER A 133 -15.40 -4.57 0.76
N ARG A 134 -16.33 -4.27 1.67
CA ARG A 134 -16.03 -3.61 2.95
C ARG A 134 -15.10 -4.47 3.81
N ILE A 135 -15.40 -5.76 3.97
CA ILE A 135 -14.55 -6.70 4.74
C ILE A 135 -13.15 -6.78 4.13
N GLY A 136 -13.04 -6.89 2.80
CA GLY A 136 -11.73 -6.93 2.12
C GLY A 136 -10.92 -5.65 2.31
N ASN A 137 -11.56 -4.48 2.22
CA ASN A 137 -10.91 -3.19 2.45
C ASN A 137 -10.48 -3.02 3.91
N ASP A 138 -11.33 -3.39 4.87
CA ASP A 138 -11.01 -3.29 6.30
C ASP A 138 -9.87 -4.24 6.69
N LEU A 139 -9.86 -5.46 6.16
CA LEU A 139 -8.76 -6.40 6.32
C LEU A 139 -7.45 -5.83 5.75
N SER A 140 -7.47 -5.29 4.54
CA SER A 140 -6.30 -4.68 3.91
C SER A 140 -5.75 -3.51 4.72
N LYS A 141 -6.61 -2.61 5.20
CA LYS A 141 -6.22 -1.49 6.07
C LYS A 141 -5.60 -1.97 7.38
N THR A 142 -6.23 -2.98 8.01
CA THR A 142 -5.76 -3.55 9.26
C THR A 142 -4.37 -4.17 9.11
N VAL A 143 -4.19 -5.04 8.11
CA VAL A 143 -2.90 -5.70 7.84
C VAL A 143 -1.83 -4.68 7.47
N TYR A 144 -2.16 -3.70 6.62
CA TYR A 144 -1.25 -2.62 6.28
C TYR A 144 -0.79 -1.84 7.53
N THR A 145 -1.75 -1.47 8.40
CA THR A 145 -1.47 -0.73 9.64
C THR A 145 -0.58 -1.52 10.60
N ILE A 146 -0.82 -2.83 10.73
CA ILE A 146 0.01 -3.72 11.57
C ILE A 146 1.46 -3.79 11.05
N ILE A 147 1.63 -3.87 9.72
CA ILE A 147 2.94 -4.07 9.09
C ILE A 147 3.74 -2.76 9.05
N THR A 148 3.09 -1.66 8.71
CA THR A 148 3.77 -0.36 8.51
C THR A 148 3.75 0.52 9.74
N GLY A 149 2.83 0.30 10.67
CA GLY A 149 2.57 1.20 11.78
C GLY A 149 1.85 2.48 11.39
N VAL A 150 1.40 2.63 10.15
CA VAL A 150 0.70 3.82 9.63
C VAL A 150 -0.72 3.46 9.22
N TYR A 151 -1.68 4.25 9.70
CA TYR A 151 -3.09 4.07 9.33
C TYR A 151 -3.44 4.89 8.10
N LEU A 152 -3.93 4.21 7.05
CA LEU A 152 -4.55 4.81 5.87
C LEU A 152 -6.05 4.48 5.84
N ARG A 153 -6.89 5.49 5.64
CA ARG A 153 -8.35 5.28 5.50
C ARG A 153 -8.70 4.47 4.25
N ASP A 154 -7.94 4.68 3.19
CA ASP A 154 -8.03 3.94 1.92
C ASP A 154 -6.62 3.71 1.38
N ASN A 155 -6.22 2.46 1.25
CA ASN A 155 -4.93 2.07 0.69
C ASN A 155 -5.05 1.37 -0.66
N GLN A 156 -6.26 1.33 -1.24
CA GLN A 156 -6.56 0.62 -2.48
C GLN A 156 -6.99 1.53 -3.64
N SER A 157 -7.06 2.84 -3.43
CA SER A 157 -7.37 3.77 -4.50
C SER A 157 -6.28 3.79 -5.57
N GLY A 158 -6.70 3.78 -6.85
CA GLY A 158 -5.82 3.91 -8.01
C GLY A 158 -5.49 5.37 -8.36
N LEU A 159 -6.18 6.34 -7.76
CA LEU A 159 -5.89 7.76 -7.98
C LEU A 159 -4.73 8.21 -7.11
N ARG A 160 -3.56 8.39 -7.72
CA ARG A 160 -2.31 8.73 -7.02
C ARG A 160 -1.49 9.75 -7.79
N GLY A 161 -0.81 10.63 -7.06
CA GLY A 161 0.13 11.58 -7.62
C GLY A 161 1.57 11.22 -7.25
N PHE A 162 2.50 11.40 -8.19
CA PHE A 162 3.92 11.11 -8.02
C PHE A 162 4.77 12.20 -8.65
N PRO A 163 5.89 12.63 -8.03
CA PRO A 163 6.94 13.35 -8.73
C PRO A 163 7.56 12.46 -9.83
N ALA A 164 7.81 12.99 -11.02
CA ALA A 164 8.39 12.21 -12.13
C ALA A 164 9.78 11.64 -11.81
N ARG A 165 10.53 12.26 -10.90
CA ARG A 165 11.83 11.74 -10.40
C ARG A 165 11.74 10.35 -9.74
N LEU A 166 10.53 9.91 -9.37
CA LEU A 166 10.31 8.59 -8.78
C LEU A 166 10.07 7.48 -9.82
N THR A 167 10.08 7.76 -11.12
CA THR A 167 9.75 6.77 -12.16
C THR A 167 10.63 5.54 -12.12
N SER A 168 11.95 5.70 -11.99
CA SER A 168 12.88 4.57 -11.86
C SER A 168 12.56 3.74 -10.61
N TRP A 169 12.39 4.38 -9.46
CA TRP A 169 12.01 3.72 -8.22
C TRP A 169 10.67 2.99 -8.33
N LEU A 170 9.67 3.58 -8.98
CA LEU A 170 8.37 2.94 -9.24
C LEU A 170 8.49 1.70 -10.13
N CYS A 171 9.41 1.69 -11.09
CA CYS A 171 9.66 0.52 -11.94
C CYS A 171 10.28 -0.65 -11.17
N ASP A 172 11.08 -0.39 -10.15
CA ASP A 172 11.77 -1.41 -9.34
C ASP A 172 10.86 -2.08 -8.29
N ILE A 173 9.70 -1.48 -7.97
CA ILE A 173 8.76 -2.04 -7.00
C ILE A 173 8.19 -3.38 -7.49
N PRO A 174 8.23 -4.45 -6.66
CA PRO A 174 7.70 -5.74 -7.03
C PRO A 174 6.18 -5.75 -7.18
N GLY A 175 5.68 -6.69 -7.99
CA GLY A 175 4.25 -6.86 -8.28
C GLY A 175 3.89 -6.41 -9.69
N ASN A 176 2.98 -7.16 -10.32
CA ASN A 176 2.52 -6.86 -11.68
C ASN A 176 1.00 -6.70 -11.76
N LYS A 177 0.27 -6.94 -10.67
CA LYS A 177 -1.20 -6.84 -10.63
C LYS A 177 -1.62 -5.80 -9.58
N TYR A 178 -2.74 -6.01 -8.90
CA TYR A 178 -3.28 -5.08 -7.90
C TYR A 178 -2.40 -4.94 -6.65
N GLU A 179 -1.58 -5.95 -6.32
CA GLU A 179 -0.62 -5.88 -5.22
C GLU A 179 0.44 -4.80 -5.41
N TYR A 180 0.77 -4.45 -6.65
CA TYR A 180 1.76 -3.43 -6.97
C TYR A 180 1.48 -2.09 -6.28
N GLU A 181 0.24 -1.62 -6.37
CA GLU A 181 -0.15 -0.32 -5.82
C GLU A 181 0.00 -0.28 -4.30
N LEU A 182 -0.25 -1.40 -3.63
CA LEU A 182 -0.05 -1.49 -2.19
C LEU A 182 1.44 -1.61 -1.84
N ASN A 183 2.22 -2.34 -2.64
CA ASN A 183 3.66 -2.44 -2.47
C ASN A 183 4.35 -1.08 -2.59
N VAL A 184 3.88 -0.21 -3.50
CA VAL A 184 4.34 1.18 -3.60
C VAL A 184 4.18 1.91 -2.27
N LEU A 185 3.01 1.81 -1.62
CA LEU A 185 2.78 2.49 -0.34
C LEU A 185 3.64 1.90 0.79
N VAL A 186 3.79 0.57 0.85
CA VAL A 186 4.63 -0.08 1.87
C VAL A 186 6.09 0.29 1.69
N THR A 187 6.59 0.26 0.45
CA THR A 187 8.00 0.58 0.16
C THR A 187 8.27 2.07 0.40
N ALA A 188 7.35 2.95 -0.01
CA ALA A 188 7.44 4.38 0.26
C ALA A 188 7.58 4.65 1.76
N HIS A 189 6.73 4.01 2.57
CA HIS A 189 6.81 4.14 4.03
C HIS A 189 8.15 3.64 4.59
N LYS A 190 8.64 2.49 4.13
CA LYS A 190 9.92 1.90 4.57
C LYS A 190 11.12 2.80 4.22
N GLU A 191 11.08 3.44 3.07
CA GLU A 191 12.15 4.29 2.58
C GLU A 191 12.00 5.76 2.98
N GLY A 192 10.94 6.08 3.74
CA GLY A 192 10.70 7.43 4.24
C GLY A 192 10.26 8.42 3.17
N ILE A 193 9.71 7.93 2.05
CA ILE A 193 9.06 8.78 1.05
C ILE A 193 7.73 9.26 1.63
N PRO A 194 7.50 10.58 1.73
CA PRO A 194 6.26 11.10 2.28
C PRO A 194 5.04 10.64 1.47
N VAL A 195 3.95 10.30 2.17
CA VAL A 195 2.65 10.02 1.55
C VAL A 195 1.63 10.96 2.15
N ALA A 196 1.02 11.81 1.33
CA ALA A 196 -0.05 12.72 1.72
C ALA A 196 -1.39 12.23 1.19
N GLY A 197 -2.42 12.28 2.02
CA GLY A 197 -3.78 11.90 1.64
C GLY A 197 -4.63 13.10 1.22
N ILE A 198 -5.51 12.90 0.24
CA ILE A 198 -6.54 13.87 -0.13
C ILE A 198 -7.89 13.17 -0.32
N ASP A 199 -8.95 13.72 0.26
CA ASP A 199 -10.30 13.17 0.09
C ASP A 199 -10.79 13.33 -1.34
N ILE A 200 -11.26 12.23 -1.93
CA ILE A 200 -11.81 12.19 -3.28
C ILE A 200 -13.23 11.63 -3.27
N LYS A 201 -14.01 12.06 -4.25
CA LYS A 201 -15.34 11.52 -4.52
C LYS A 201 -15.21 10.21 -5.27
N THR A 202 -16.09 9.26 -5.00
CA THR A 202 -16.19 8.03 -5.77
C THR A 202 -17.47 8.07 -6.59
N ILE A 203 -17.35 7.95 -7.89
CA ILE A 203 -18.50 7.84 -8.80
C ILE A 203 -18.87 6.36 -8.87
N TYR A 204 -19.92 5.96 -8.17
CA TYR A 204 -20.45 4.60 -8.26
C TYR A 204 -21.44 4.50 -9.41
N GLU A 205 -21.04 3.86 -10.50
CA GLU A 205 -21.93 3.53 -11.61
C GLU A 205 -22.24 2.01 -11.62
N ASN A 206 -23.50 1.66 -11.84
CA ASN A 206 -23.99 0.30 -12.15
C ASN A 206 -23.45 -0.86 -11.29
N ASN A 207 -23.37 -0.69 -9.95
CA ASN A 207 -22.92 -1.75 -9.02
C ASN A 207 -21.56 -2.38 -9.38
N ASN A 208 -20.60 -1.63 -9.91
CA ASN A 208 -19.24 -2.07 -10.25
C ASN A 208 -19.20 -3.29 -11.22
N LYS A 209 -20.15 -3.43 -12.14
CA LYS A 209 -20.18 -4.56 -13.09
C LYS A 209 -18.97 -4.60 -14.04
N ASN A 210 -18.27 -3.51 -14.22
CA ASN A 210 -17.12 -3.38 -15.14
C ASN A 210 -15.76 -3.56 -14.46
N THR A 211 -15.71 -3.96 -13.19
CA THR A 211 -14.43 -4.19 -12.52
C THR A 211 -13.86 -5.56 -12.86
N HIS A 212 -12.59 -5.60 -13.29
CA HIS A 212 -11.82 -6.83 -13.54
C HIS A 212 -11.20 -7.41 -12.26
N PHE A 213 -11.43 -6.80 -11.10
CA PHE A 213 -10.97 -7.27 -9.80
C PHE A 213 -11.68 -8.56 -9.39
N LYS A 214 -10.91 -9.61 -9.12
CA LYS A 214 -11.41 -10.90 -8.61
C LYS A 214 -11.32 -10.93 -7.08
N PRO A 215 -12.43 -10.70 -6.33
CA PRO A 215 -12.38 -10.37 -4.90
C PRO A 215 -11.54 -11.33 -4.07
N ILE A 216 -11.70 -12.63 -4.22
CA ILE A 216 -10.98 -13.62 -3.39
C ILE A 216 -9.51 -13.71 -3.84
N LYS A 217 -9.27 -13.94 -5.15
CA LYS A 217 -7.92 -14.21 -5.68
C LYS A 217 -6.98 -13.00 -5.51
N ASP A 218 -7.49 -11.81 -5.83
CA ASP A 218 -6.68 -10.60 -5.77
C ASP A 218 -6.49 -10.15 -4.32
N THR A 219 -7.50 -10.30 -3.44
CA THR A 219 -7.34 -10.07 -1.99
C THR A 219 -6.28 -10.99 -1.39
N VAL A 220 -6.31 -12.29 -1.67
CA VAL A 220 -5.28 -13.23 -1.17
C VAL A 220 -3.89 -12.84 -1.66
N ARG A 221 -3.74 -12.42 -2.94
CA ARG A 221 -2.47 -11.96 -3.48
C ARG A 221 -1.99 -10.67 -2.81
N ILE A 222 -2.86 -9.70 -2.63
CA ILE A 222 -2.58 -8.44 -1.93
C ILE A 222 -2.14 -8.72 -0.49
N GLN A 223 -2.90 -9.55 0.24
CA GLN A 223 -2.55 -9.90 1.62
C GLN A 223 -1.24 -10.71 1.70
N GLY A 224 -1.02 -11.64 0.77
CA GLY A 224 0.24 -12.40 0.68
C GLY A 224 1.45 -11.50 0.44
N SER A 225 1.31 -10.48 -0.41
CA SER A 225 2.36 -9.49 -0.63
C SER A 225 2.61 -8.66 0.63
N LEU A 226 1.57 -8.16 1.30
CA LEU A 226 1.70 -7.44 2.57
C LEU A 226 2.40 -8.28 3.63
N LEU A 227 1.98 -9.54 3.79
CA LEU A 227 2.59 -10.45 4.76
C LEU A 227 4.07 -10.67 4.48
N SER A 228 4.50 -10.73 3.22
CA SER A 228 5.92 -10.86 2.88
C SER A 228 6.76 -9.69 3.37
N TYR A 229 6.22 -8.48 3.38
CA TYR A 229 6.88 -7.30 3.96
C TYR A 229 6.93 -7.30 5.48
N GLY A 230 5.91 -7.89 6.14
CA GLY A 230 5.81 -7.99 7.61
C GLY A 230 6.41 -9.27 8.20
N MET A 231 6.80 -10.23 7.35
CA MET A 231 7.24 -11.57 7.81
C MET A 231 8.36 -11.54 8.83
N ILE A 232 9.34 -10.65 8.69
CA ILE A 232 10.48 -10.58 9.62
C ILE A 232 10.00 -10.21 11.03
N SER A 233 9.20 -9.16 11.17
CA SER A 233 8.67 -8.74 12.47
C SER A 233 7.74 -9.79 13.08
N SER A 234 6.82 -10.33 12.29
CA SER A 234 5.89 -11.37 12.75
C SER A 234 6.62 -12.65 13.13
N PHE A 235 7.63 -13.06 12.38
CA PHE A 235 8.47 -14.22 12.66
C PHE A 235 9.23 -14.05 13.97
N VAL A 236 9.84 -12.90 14.21
CA VAL A 236 10.57 -12.61 15.46
C VAL A 236 9.64 -12.65 16.67
N TYR A 237 8.42 -12.08 16.60
CA TYR A 237 7.44 -12.18 17.67
C TYR A 237 6.97 -13.62 17.91
N THR A 238 6.75 -14.38 16.84
CA THR A 238 6.34 -15.79 16.94
C THR A 238 7.44 -16.61 17.60
N LEU A 239 8.70 -16.44 17.19
CA LEU A 239 9.84 -17.13 17.81
C LEU A 239 9.96 -16.81 19.30
N TYR A 240 9.77 -15.55 19.69
CA TYR A 240 9.79 -15.16 21.09
C TYR A 240 8.72 -15.89 21.91
N ILE A 241 7.45 -15.86 21.43
CA ILE A 241 6.33 -16.49 22.13
C ILE A 241 6.53 -18.01 22.21
N VAL A 242 6.99 -18.65 21.13
CA VAL A 242 7.28 -20.08 21.10
C VAL A 242 8.42 -20.42 22.08
N ALA A 243 9.48 -19.63 22.10
CA ALA A 243 10.60 -19.86 23.03
C ALA A 243 10.18 -19.72 24.50
N VAL A 244 9.36 -18.69 24.82
CA VAL A 244 8.80 -18.53 26.18
C VAL A 244 7.90 -19.71 26.53
N ALA A 245 7.08 -20.20 25.63
CA ALA A 245 6.22 -21.36 25.84
C ALA A 245 7.03 -22.63 26.06
N ILE A 246 8.14 -22.85 25.33
CA ILE A 246 9.06 -24.00 25.54
C ILE A 246 9.72 -23.92 26.89
N ILE A 247 10.26 -22.76 27.29
CA ILE A 247 10.89 -22.56 28.58
C ILE A 247 9.90 -22.87 29.72
N ALA A 248 8.65 -22.41 29.57
CA ALA A 248 7.60 -22.70 30.55
C ALA A 248 7.21 -24.19 30.58
N TRP A 249 7.06 -24.83 29.39
CA TRP A 249 6.71 -26.25 29.28
C TRP A 249 7.70 -27.18 30.00
N PHE A 250 8.99 -26.92 29.86
CA PHE A 250 10.05 -27.71 30.50
C PHE A 250 10.33 -27.31 31.95
N ASN A 251 9.56 -26.37 32.52
CA ASN A 251 9.69 -25.91 33.90
C ASN A 251 11.13 -25.49 34.24
N ILE A 252 11.81 -24.80 33.30
CA ILE A 252 13.23 -24.47 33.43
C ILE A 252 13.43 -23.54 34.63
N PRO A 253 14.37 -23.86 35.55
CA PRO A 253 14.66 -23.00 36.68
C PRO A 253 15.03 -21.59 36.28
N HIS A 254 14.68 -20.61 37.11
CA HIS A 254 14.94 -19.18 36.81
C HIS A 254 14.25 -18.63 35.57
N PHE A 255 13.04 -19.10 35.26
CA PHE A 255 12.19 -18.68 34.16
C PHE A 255 12.23 -17.16 33.88
N TYR A 256 12.19 -16.33 34.93
CA TYR A 256 12.22 -14.87 34.79
C TYR A 256 13.52 -14.34 34.17
N ILE A 257 14.68 -14.97 34.50
CA ILE A 257 15.97 -14.57 33.93
C ILE A 257 16.01 -14.92 32.45
N TRP A 258 15.55 -16.12 32.09
CA TRP A 258 15.53 -16.58 30.71
C TRP A 258 14.58 -15.75 29.84
N THR A 259 13.38 -15.44 30.32
CA THR A 259 12.43 -14.60 29.59
C THR A 259 12.93 -13.18 29.45
N ALA A 260 13.55 -12.59 30.46
CA ALA A 260 14.17 -11.27 30.40
C ALA A 260 15.34 -11.22 29.40
N SER A 261 16.22 -12.22 29.42
CA SER A 261 17.35 -12.33 28.50
C SER A 261 16.87 -12.49 27.04
N MET A 262 15.89 -13.36 26.82
CA MET A 262 15.25 -13.52 25.52
C MET A 262 14.57 -12.22 25.03
N PHE A 263 13.92 -11.49 25.91
CA PHE A 263 13.33 -10.19 25.61
C PHE A 263 14.38 -9.20 25.09
N VAL A 264 15.52 -9.06 25.78
CA VAL A 264 16.61 -8.17 25.36
C VAL A 264 17.18 -8.61 24.01
N LEU A 265 17.43 -9.90 23.83
CA LEU A 265 18.02 -10.45 22.60
C LEU A 265 17.10 -10.28 21.40
N VAL A 266 15.81 -10.58 21.56
CA VAL A 266 14.80 -10.46 20.49
C VAL A 266 14.52 -9.00 20.15
N THR A 267 14.46 -8.12 21.14
CA THR A 267 14.31 -6.69 20.92
C THR A 267 15.52 -6.11 20.18
N GLY A 268 16.73 -6.51 20.57
CA GLY A 268 17.97 -6.15 19.89
C GLY A 268 18.02 -6.65 18.44
N MET A 269 17.67 -7.91 18.21
CA MET A 269 17.62 -8.50 16.87
C MET A 269 16.58 -7.80 15.98
N HIS A 270 15.39 -7.53 16.52
CA HIS A 270 14.34 -6.79 15.80
C HIS A 270 14.80 -5.39 15.39
N ALA A 271 15.53 -4.73 16.26
CA ALA A 271 16.14 -3.46 16.01
C ALA A 271 17.15 -3.49 14.87
N VAL A 272 18.08 -4.44 14.95
CA VAL A 272 19.10 -4.62 13.91
C VAL A 272 18.44 -4.91 12.57
N LEU A 273 17.45 -5.80 12.51
CA LEU A 273 16.72 -6.13 11.29
C LEU A 273 15.97 -4.91 10.71
N ASN A 274 15.36 -4.08 11.56
CA ASN A 274 14.71 -2.85 11.11
C ASN A 274 15.70 -1.80 10.60
N VAL A 275 16.90 -1.70 11.18
CA VAL A 275 17.97 -0.84 10.69
C VAL A 275 18.46 -1.28 9.31
N PHE A 276 18.57 -2.59 9.07
CA PHE A 276 18.98 -3.10 7.76
C PHE A 276 17.88 -3.02 6.70
N SER A 277 16.60 -3.07 7.09
CA SER A 277 15.46 -3.00 6.16
C SER A 277 15.03 -1.57 5.81
N ALA A 278 15.41 -0.56 6.59
CA ALA A 278 15.05 0.84 6.36
C ALA A 278 16.21 1.60 5.71
N GLY A 279 15.93 2.35 4.65
CA GLY A 279 16.90 3.25 4.00
C GLY A 279 17.49 4.30 4.96
N ILE A 280 18.71 4.74 4.68
CA ILE A 280 19.61 5.44 5.61
C ILE A 280 19.08 6.78 6.19
N ARG A 281 18.15 7.45 5.55
CA ARG A 281 17.82 8.85 5.82
C ARG A 281 16.78 9.17 6.92
N HIS A 282 15.91 8.21 7.30
CA HIS A 282 14.84 8.44 8.29
C HIS A 282 14.99 7.62 9.59
N ARG A 283 16.15 7.03 9.79
CA ARG A 283 16.45 5.97 10.78
C ARG A 283 16.25 6.35 12.25
N GLN A 284 16.53 7.58 12.68
CA GLN A 284 16.65 7.83 14.12
C GLN A 284 15.32 8.02 14.87
N LYS A 285 14.36 8.78 14.34
CA LYS A 285 13.08 9.01 15.05
C LYS A 285 12.14 7.82 14.98
N ILE A 286 12.04 7.18 13.83
CA ILE A 286 11.21 5.98 13.64
C ILE A 286 11.75 4.81 14.46
N SER A 287 13.07 4.64 14.54
CA SER A 287 13.70 3.61 15.38
C SER A 287 13.28 3.67 16.84
N VAL A 288 13.37 4.84 17.48
CA VAL A 288 13.08 4.97 18.92
C VAL A 288 11.61 4.62 19.22
N ILE A 289 10.68 5.11 18.41
CA ILE A 289 9.25 4.83 18.59
C ILE A 289 8.96 3.33 18.36
N TYR A 290 9.57 2.73 17.35
CA TYR A 290 9.48 1.28 17.08
C TYR A 290 10.01 0.45 18.25
N TYR A 291 11.11 0.88 18.88
CA TYR A 291 11.66 0.24 20.07
C TYR A 291 10.70 0.31 21.25
N ILE A 292 10.21 1.51 21.55
CA ILE A 292 9.31 1.72 22.68
C ILE A 292 8.03 0.89 22.50
N THR A 293 7.40 0.97 21.32
CA THR A 293 6.17 0.21 21.03
C THR A 293 6.42 -1.29 20.98
N GLY A 294 7.58 -1.72 20.48
CA GLY A 294 8.03 -3.12 20.52
C GLY A 294 8.20 -3.60 21.95
N ALA A 295 8.91 -2.85 22.78
CA ALA A 295 9.11 -3.17 24.20
C ALA A 295 7.78 -3.29 24.96
N ILE A 296 6.83 -2.38 24.74
CA ILE A 296 5.49 -2.45 25.35
C ILE A 296 4.78 -3.75 24.93
N LYS A 297 4.80 -4.10 23.64
CA LYS A 297 4.18 -5.34 23.14
C LYS A 297 4.79 -6.59 23.79
N TYR A 298 6.11 -6.65 23.92
CA TYR A 298 6.80 -7.76 24.56
C TYR A 298 6.49 -7.85 26.06
N CYS A 299 6.49 -6.72 26.78
CA CYS A 299 6.11 -6.68 28.18
C CYS A 299 4.68 -7.18 28.39
N VAL A 300 3.74 -6.73 27.59
CA VAL A 300 2.33 -7.15 27.69
C VAL A 300 2.18 -8.63 27.32
N ALA A 301 2.84 -9.11 26.27
CA ALA A 301 2.82 -10.53 25.91
C ALA A 301 3.38 -11.41 27.02
N THR A 302 4.50 -11.02 27.62
CA THR A 302 5.11 -11.73 28.74
C THR A 302 4.20 -11.74 29.97
N LEU A 303 3.58 -10.59 30.30
CA LEU A 303 2.63 -10.49 31.40
C LEU A 303 1.43 -11.42 31.21
N ILE A 304 0.87 -11.48 30.00
CA ILE A 304 -0.24 -12.39 29.67
C ILE A 304 0.20 -13.84 29.86
N MET A 305 1.39 -14.21 29.38
CA MET A 305 1.92 -15.56 29.58
C MET A 305 2.07 -15.90 31.07
N LEU A 306 2.45 -14.93 31.90
CA LEU A 306 2.58 -15.12 33.37
C LEU A 306 1.22 -15.25 34.08
N LEU A 307 0.11 -14.74 33.51
CA LEU A 307 -1.22 -14.87 34.09
C LEU A 307 -1.85 -16.26 33.90
N PHE A 308 -1.34 -17.04 32.95
CA PHE A 308 -1.79 -18.40 32.73
C PHE A 308 -0.87 -19.34 33.53
N ASP A 309 -1.47 -20.20 34.37
CA ASP A 309 -0.72 -21.20 35.10
C ASP A 309 0.00 -22.13 34.10
N PHE A 310 1.34 -22.19 34.18
CA PHE A 310 2.20 -22.82 33.17
C PHE A 310 2.13 -24.36 33.21
N GLN A 311 0.90 -24.93 33.12
CA GLN A 311 0.70 -26.36 33.09
C GLN A 311 -0.14 -26.80 31.89
N GLY A 312 0.38 -27.74 31.11
CA GLY A 312 -0.36 -28.40 30.02
C GLY A 312 -0.85 -27.42 28.93
N TRP A 313 -2.13 -27.55 28.56
CA TRP A 313 -2.75 -26.77 27.48
C TRP A 313 -2.90 -25.27 27.76
N PHE A 314 -2.83 -24.84 29.02
CA PHE A 314 -2.91 -23.42 29.38
C PHE A 314 -1.72 -22.62 28.83
N ILE A 315 -0.56 -23.23 28.64
CA ILE A 315 0.61 -22.60 28.00
C ILE A 315 0.26 -22.22 26.53
N VAL A 316 -0.39 -23.14 25.81
CA VAL A 316 -0.79 -22.92 24.40
C VAL A 316 -1.83 -21.80 24.32
N LEU A 317 -2.80 -21.79 25.23
CA LEU A 317 -3.83 -20.76 25.30
C LEU A 317 -3.21 -19.39 25.64
N GLY A 318 -2.30 -19.34 26.63
CA GLY A 318 -1.56 -18.12 26.98
C GLY A 318 -0.75 -17.57 25.79
N ALA A 319 -0.03 -18.44 25.07
CA ALA A 319 0.72 -18.04 23.87
C ALA A 319 -0.21 -17.47 22.77
N PHE A 320 -1.35 -18.11 22.56
CA PHE A 320 -2.36 -17.61 21.60
C PHE A 320 -2.93 -16.25 22.02
N CYS A 321 -3.29 -16.07 23.28
CA CYS A 321 -3.75 -14.79 23.82
C CYS A 321 -2.69 -13.70 23.70
N ALA A 322 -1.44 -14.00 24.04
CA ALA A 322 -0.32 -13.08 23.92
C ALA A 322 -0.12 -12.63 22.44
N LEU A 323 -0.18 -13.56 21.50
CA LEU A 323 -0.09 -13.26 20.06
C LEU A 323 -1.23 -12.35 19.61
N LEU A 324 -2.45 -12.65 20.00
CA LEU A 324 -3.62 -11.85 19.67
C LEU A 324 -3.49 -10.40 20.16
N VAL A 325 -3.03 -10.23 21.41
CA VAL A 325 -2.84 -8.90 22.00
C VAL A 325 -1.71 -8.13 21.30
N VAL A 326 -0.62 -8.77 20.90
CA VAL A 326 0.44 -8.12 20.10
C VAL A 326 -0.10 -7.61 18.78
N VAL A 327 -0.97 -8.38 18.11
CA VAL A 327 -1.63 -7.96 16.87
C VAL A 327 -2.53 -6.73 17.12
N VAL A 328 -3.36 -6.77 18.17
CA VAL A 328 -4.24 -5.65 18.55
C VAL A 328 -3.45 -4.38 18.88
N LEU A 329 -2.40 -4.50 19.69
CA LEU A 329 -1.54 -3.37 20.03
C LEU A 329 -0.84 -2.80 18.79
N SER A 330 -0.40 -3.64 17.86
CA SER A 330 0.21 -3.19 16.61
C SER A 330 -0.77 -2.33 15.78
N TYR A 331 -2.03 -2.75 15.71
CA TYR A 331 -3.07 -1.99 15.05
C TYR A 331 -3.38 -0.67 15.78
N LEU A 332 -3.51 -0.69 17.11
CA LEU A 332 -3.82 0.49 17.89
C LEU A 332 -2.71 1.55 17.82
N PHE A 333 -1.44 1.13 17.91
CA PHE A 333 -0.31 2.04 17.77
C PHE A 333 -0.22 2.65 16.36
N GLY A 334 -0.48 1.86 15.32
CA GLY A 334 -0.57 2.39 13.96
C GLY A 334 -1.69 3.41 13.80
N ARG A 335 -2.88 3.13 14.35
CA ARG A 335 -4.04 4.01 14.26
C ARG A 335 -3.88 5.31 15.06
N SER A 336 -3.14 5.28 16.16
CA SER A 336 -2.91 6.47 17.00
C SER A 336 -2.08 7.56 16.31
N GLY A 337 -1.43 7.25 15.18
CA GLY A 337 -0.52 8.14 14.49
C GLY A 337 0.79 8.40 15.22
N ILE A 338 1.09 7.64 16.28
CA ILE A 338 2.37 7.73 17.02
C ILE A 338 3.54 7.37 16.10
N MET A 339 3.33 6.45 15.16
CA MET A 339 4.36 5.95 14.24
C MET A 339 4.46 6.76 12.93
N GLY A 340 3.54 7.66 12.66
CA GLY A 340 3.48 8.55 11.51
C GLY A 340 2.04 8.92 11.16
N LYS A 341 1.83 10.14 10.69
CA LYS A 341 0.55 10.60 10.12
C LYS A 341 0.74 10.76 8.62
N VAL A 342 -0.26 10.36 7.87
CA VAL A 342 -0.43 10.61 6.44
C VAL A 342 -1.34 11.78 6.22
#